data_67f1ff77f391a3d082da6c8125ed173d
#
_entry.id   67f1ff77f391a3d082da6c8125ed173d
#
_cell.length_a   1.000
_cell.length_b   1.000
_cell.length_c   1.000
_cell.angle_alpha   90.00
_cell.angle_beta   90.00
_cell.angle_gamma   90.00
#
_symmetry.space_group_name_H-M   'P 1'
#
loop_
_entity.id
_entity.type
_entity.pdbx_description
1 polymer ?
#
loop_
_entity_poly.entity_id
_entity_poly.type
_entity_poly.pdbx_seq_one_letter_code
_entity_poly.pdbx_strand_id
1 'polypeptide(L)'
;TRGDRQFQPGRIGAIDDVHVVIARNDQDAIAQGWMARERILELLDPGSFVELDEFVRHRTTAFGMDKRRPYGDAVITGTGTIHGRGVAVYSQDFTTFGGSLGEVAGEKIIKIMDHAMKVGVPIIGMLDSGGARIQEGVVALGKYGEIFRRNTQASGVIPQISIIMGPAAGGAVYSPALTDFVIMVDKTSHMFVTGPDVIKTVTGEEVGFEELGGALAHNRTTGVSHYLAADEDDALDYARQLLSFLPDNNQAE
;
A
#
# COMPACT_ATOMS: atom_id res chain seq x y z
N THR A 1 27.47 -34.65 37.38
CA THR A 1 28.01 -33.96 36.19
C THR A 1 26.87 -33.51 35.31
N ARG A 2 26.48 -32.24 35.44
CA ARG A 2 25.50 -31.59 34.59
C ARG A 2 26.19 -31.20 33.29
N GLY A 3 25.73 -31.72 32.18
CA GLY A 3 26.18 -31.33 30.84
C GLY A 3 25.60 -29.99 30.44
N ASP A 4 26.48 -29.05 30.11
CA ASP A 4 26.18 -27.75 29.52
C ASP A 4 25.54 -27.96 28.13
N ARG A 5 24.26 -27.64 28.00
CA ARG A 5 23.65 -27.45 26.70
C ARG A 5 23.94 -26.01 26.27
N GLN A 6 24.92 -25.85 25.39
CA GLN A 6 25.13 -24.62 24.64
C GLN A 6 23.88 -24.34 23.80
N PHE A 7 23.25 -23.20 24.04
CA PHE A 7 22.19 -22.65 23.22
C PHE A 7 22.82 -22.21 21.91
N GLN A 8 22.57 -22.98 20.83
CA GLN A 8 22.86 -22.49 19.47
C GLN A 8 21.68 -21.63 19.05
N PRO A 9 21.90 -20.36 18.67
CA PRO A 9 20.84 -19.55 18.07
C PRO A 9 20.48 -20.19 16.74
N GLY A 10 19.25 -20.73 16.64
CA GLY A 10 18.68 -21.21 15.41
C GLY A 10 18.71 -20.09 14.37
N ARG A 11 19.15 -20.42 13.17
CA ARG A 11 19.09 -19.55 12.00
C ARG A 11 17.64 -19.05 11.85
N ILE A 12 17.45 -17.74 11.96
CA ILE A 12 16.22 -17.07 11.54
C ILE A 12 16.27 -17.03 9.99
N GLY A 13 15.91 -18.15 9.36
CA GLY A 13 15.87 -18.30 7.91
C GLY A 13 14.52 -17.96 7.29
N ALA A 14 13.54 -17.57 8.11
CA ALA A 14 12.16 -17.39 7.61
C ALA A 14 11.84 -15.97 7.09
N ILE A 15 12.68 -14.97 7.37
CA ILE A 15 12.36 -13.56 7.02
C ILE A 15 12.80 -13.21 5.60
N ASP A 16 13.90 -13.79 5.13
CA ASP A 16 14.38 -13.57 3.76
C ASP A 16 13.50 -14.31 2.72
N ASP A 17 12.91 -15.45 3.10
CA ASP A 17 12.07 -16.25 2.21
C ASP A 17 10.70 -15.63 1.92
N VAL A 18 10.10 -14.88 2.84
CA VAL A 18 8.81 -14.20 2.63
C VAL A 18 8.94 -13.08 1.58
N HIS A 19 10.02 -12.30 1.62
CA HIS A 19 10.30 -11.30 0.59
C HIS A 19 10.66 -11.92 -0.76
N VAL A 20 11.32 -13.08 -0.78
CA VAL A 20 11.71 -13.79 -2.01
C VAL A 20 10.49 -14.46 -2.66
N VAL A 21 9.54 -14.97 -1.89
CA VAL A 21 8.33 -15.62 -2.44
C VAL A 21 7.38 -14.57 -3.04
N ILE A 22 7.16 -13.42 -2.37
CA ILE A 22 6.40 -12.32 -2.96
C ILE A 22 7.10 -11.83 -4.24
N ALA A 23 8.42 -11.61 -4.21
CA ALA A 23 9.17 -11.16 -5.39
C ALA A 23 9.24 -12.16 -6.55
N ARG A 24 9.13 -13.47 -6.31
CA ARG A 24 9.18 -14.48 -7.38
C ARG A 24 7.86 -14.68 -8.10
N ASN A 25 6.73 -14.55 -7.40
CA ASN A 25 5.42 -14.69 -8.02
C ASN A 25 4.98 -13.44 -8.78
N ASP A 26 5.53 -12.26 -8.43
CA ASP A 26 5.13 -10.98 -9.03
C ASP A 26 6.01 -10.52 -10.20
N GLN A 27 7.13 -11.18 -10.48
CA GLN A 27 7.92 -10.80 -11.67
C GLN A 27 7.13 -10.98 -12.99
N ASP A 28 6.20 -11.92 -13.02
CA ASP A 28 5.32 -12.11 -14.18
C ASP A 28 4.11 -11.14 -14.15
N ALA A 29 3.67 -10.72 -12.97
CA ALA A 29 2.61 -9.71 -12.80
C ALA A 29 3.13 -8.29 -13.05
N ILE A 30 4.33 -7.96 -12.57
CA ILE A 30 5.02 -6.67 -12.86
C ILE A 30 5.26 -6.49 -14.38
N ALA A 31 5.39 -7.57 -15.15
CA ALA A 31 5.55 -7.51 -16.61
C ALA A 31 4.27 -7.13 -17.37
N GLN A 32 3.10 -7.06 -16.71
CA GLN A 32 1.80 -6.78 -17.33
C GLN A 32 1.03 -5.62 -16.69
N GLY A 33 1.48 -5.08 -15.55
CA GLY A 33 0.83 -3.99 -14.83
C GLY A 33 1.48 -2.63 -15.04
N TRP A 34 0.73 -1.59 -14.75
CA TRP A 34 1.22 -0.21 -14.78
C TRP A 34 2.16 0.08 -13.62
N MET A 35 3.21 0.87 -13.87
CA MET A 35 4.08 1.34 -12.79
C MET A 35 3.38 2.43 -11.96
N ALA A 36 3.84 2.64 -10.72
CA ALA A 36 3.21 3.57 -9.78
C ALA A 36 2.93 4.97 -10.35
N ARG A 37 3.84 5.50 -11.19
CA ARG A 37 3.65 6.80 -11.86
C ARG A 37 2.59 6.75 -12.96
N GLU A 38 2.57 5.69 -13.73
CA GLU A 38 1.60 5.50 -14.82
C GLU A 38 0.19 5.40 -14.25
N ARG A 39 -0.01 4.66 -13.16
CA ARG A 39 -1.29 4.58 -12.42
C ARG A 39 -1.80 5.97 -12.00
N ILE A 40 -0.92 6.86 -11.51
CA ILE A 40 -1.31 8.23 -11.17
C ILE A 40 -1.69 9.04 -12.41
N LEU A 41 -0.91 8.94 -13.48
CA LEU A 41 -1.16 9.70 -14.71
C LEU A 41 -2.44 9.27 -15.42
N GLU A 42 -2.81 7.98 -15.31
CA GLU A 42 -4.06 7.46 -15.86
C GLU A 42 -5.26 7.83 -15.00
N LEU A 43 -5.10 7.84 -13.68
CA LEU A 43 -6.16 8.24 -12.76
C LEU A 43 -6.54 9.73 -12.91
N LEU A 44 -5.56 10.59 -13.11
CA LEU A 44 -5.75 12.05 -13.08
C LEU A 44 -6.03 12.63 -14.47
N ASP A 45 -6.61 13.82 -14.48
CA ASP A 45 -6.78 14.58 -15.72
C ASP A 45 -5.41 14.89 -16.35
N PRO A 46 -5.26 14.78 -17.68
CA PRO A 46 -3.98 14.97 -18.35
C PRO A 46 -3.30 16.29 -17.99
N GLY A 47 -2.04 16.22 -17.56
CA GLY A 47 -1.21 17.37 -17.23
C GLY A 47 -1.54 18.04 -15.89
N SER A 48 -2.47 17.51 -15.08
CA SER A 48 -2.84 18.09 -13.78
C SER A 48 -1.92 17.66 -12.63
N PHE A 49 -1.13 16.60 -12.80
CA PHE A 49 -0.32 16.02 -11.72
C PHE A 49 0.83 16.95 -11.30
N VAL A 50 0.89 17.24 -10.01
CA VAL A 50 2.01 17.95 -9.36
C VAL A 50 2.58 17.04 -8.29
N GLU A 51 3.76 16.49 -8.55
CA GLU A 51 4.45 15.59 -7.62
C GLU A 51 5.06 16.34 -6.44
N LEU A 52 4.97 15.73 -5.26
CA LEU A 52 5.60 16.22 -4.03
C LEU A 52 6.73 15.29 -3.60
N ASP A 53 7.85 15.88 -3.14
CA ASP A 53 9.00 15.16 -2.58
C ASP A 53 9.61 14.11 -3.54
N GLU A 54 9.67 14.39 -4.83
CA GLU A 54 10.21 13.52 -5.87
C GLU A 54 11.66 13.08 -5.59
N PHE A 55 12.50 13.98 -5.07
CA PHE A 55 13.94 13.75 -4.89
C PHE A 55 14.34 13.23 -3.51
N VAL A 56 13.41 12.98 -2.61
CA VAL A 56 13.75 12.43 -1.30
C VAL A 56 14.22 10.98 -1.40
N ARG A 57 15.02 10.55 -0.42
CA ARG A 57 15.57 9.20 -0.34
C ARG A 57 15.53 8.73 1.10
N HIS A 58 15.42 7.41 1.31
CA HIS A 58 15.53 6.86 2.65
C HIS A 58 16.83 7.28 3.36
N ARG A 59 16.84 7.26 4.69
CA ARG A 59 17.96 7.69 5.52
C ARG A 59 18.73 6.55 6.15
N THR A 60 18.19 5.32 6.08
CA THR A 60 18.79 4.17 6.73
C THR A 60 20.12 3.76 6.09
N THR A 61 21.07 3.38 6.93
CA THR A 61 22.36 2.80 6.54
C THR A 61 22.48 1.34 6.93
N ALA A 62 21.48 0.81 7.67
CA ALA A 62 21.45 -0.57 8.12
C ALA A 62 21.36 -1.53 6.94
N PHE A 63 21.90 -2.75 7.09
CA PHE A 63 21.84 -3.82 6.09
C PHE A 63 22.38 -3.44 4.71
N GLY A 64 23.28 -2.46 4.61
CA GLY A 64 23.91 -2.02 3.36
C GLY A 64 22.96 -1.20 2.45
N MET A 65 21.86 -0.70 2.98
CA MET A 65 20.91 0.11 2.21
C MET A 65 21.47 1.46 1.76
N ASP A 66 22.53 1.96 2.42
CA ASP A 66 23.28 3.15 1.98
C ASP A 66 23.80 3.04 0.55
N LYS A 67 24.01 1.82 0.04
CA LYS A 67 24.48 1.54 -1.33
C LYS A 67 23.37 1.61 -2.38
N ARG A 68 22.09 1.54 -1.99
CA ARG A 68 20.94 1.61 -2.87
C ARG A 68 19.92 2.60 -2.32
N ARG A 69 19.94 3.82 -2.84
CA ARG A 69 19.10 4.93 -2.38
C ARG A 69 18.30 5.52 -3.55
N PRO A 70 17.24 4.82 -4.02
CA PRO A 70 16.40 5.34 -5.09
C PRO A 70 15.70 6.63 -4.66
N TYR A 71 15.39 7.49 -5.63
CA TYR A 71 14.52 8.64 -5.41
C TYR A 71 13.09 8.21 -5.13
N GLY A 72 12.35 9.02 -4.40
CA GLY A 72 10.94 8.79 -4.07
C GLY A 72 10.68 7.78 -2.97
N ASP A 73 11.65 6.94 -2.60
CA ASP A 73 11.58 5.93 -1.52
C ASP A 73 10.35 5.01 -1.62
N ALA A 74 10.13 4.40 -2.79
CA ALA A 74 9.07 3.43 -3.05
C ALA A 74 7.62 3.98 -2.99
N VAL A 75 7.43 5.30 -3.00
CA VAL A 75 6.10 5.90 -3.12
C VAL A 75 6.14 7.22 -3.89
N ILE A 76 5.16 7.40 -4.77
CA ILE A 76 4.92 8.67 -5.47
C ILE A 76 3.73 9.35 -4.80
N THR A 77 3.86 10.63 -4.50
CA THR A 77 2.81 11.43 -3.84
C THR A 77 2.63 12.76 -4.54
N GLY A 78 1.43 13.25 -4.60
CA GLY A 78 1.16 14.55 -5.22
C GLY A 78 -0.31 14.93 -5.21
N THR A 79 -0.62 15.96 -5.96
CA THR A 79 -1.98 16.46 -6.18
C THR A 79 -2.27 16.54 -7.66
N GLY A 80 -3.54 16.49 -8.02
CA GLY A 80 -4.01 16.68 -9.38
C GLY A 80 -5.50 16.91 -9.41
N THR A 81 -6.12 16.71 -10.58
CA THR A 81 -7.58 16.79 -10.71
C THR A 81 -8.16 15.53 -11.33
N ILE A 82 -9.41 15.23 -11.00
CA ILE A 82 -10.27 14.25 -11.67
C ILE A 82 -11.54 14.97 -12.07
N HIS A 83 -11.84 15.03 -13.37
CA HIS A 83 -12.94 15.82 -13.91
C HIS A 83 -12.95 17.28 -13.42
N GLY A 84 -11.75 17.89 -13.32
CA GLY A 84 -11.54 19.24 -12.83
C GLY A 84 -11.60 19.41 -11.30
N ARG A 85 -11.93 18.38 -10.54
CA ARG A 85 -11.97 18.40 -9.07
C ARG A 85 -10.60 18.07 -8.48
N GLY A 86 -10.14 18.86 -7.53
CA GLY A 86 -8.86 18.63 -6.85
C GLY A 86 -8.86 17.35 -6.01
N VAL A 87 -7.79 16.58 -6.11
CA VAL A 87 -7.55 15.37 -5.32
C VAL A 87 -6.10 15.27 -4.86
N ALA A 88 -5.88 14.63 -3.73
CA ALA A 88 -4.57 14.19 -3.28
C ALA A 88 -4.38 12.71 -3.60
N VAL A 89 -3.18 12.34 -4.05
CA VAL A 89 -2.92 10.95 -4.47
C VAL A 89 -1.58 10.45 -3.93
N TYR A 90 -1.51 9.14 -3.67
CA TYR A 90 -0.24 8.43 -3.52
C TYR A 90 -0.31 7.06 -4.19
N SER A 91 0.82 6.60 -4.72
CA SER A 91 0.96 5.27 -5.33
C SER A 91 2.24 4.62 -4.87
N GLN A 92 2.15 3.42 -4.33
CA GLN A 92 3.32 2.63 -3.94
C GLN A 92 3.94 1.95 -5.15
N ASP A 93 5.27 1.93 -5.17
CA ASP A 93 6.08 1.36 -6.26
C ASP A 93 6.69 0.04 -5.81
N PHE A 94 6.07 -1.07 -6.20
CA PHE A 94 6.54 -2.40 -5.86
C PHE A 94 7.92 -2.72 -6.43
N THR A 95 8.32 -2.09 -7.54
CA THR A 95 9.65 -2.28 -8.15
C THR A 95 10.79 -1.75 -7.27
N THR A 96 10.44 -0.89 -6.32
CA THR A 96 11.37 -0.29 -5.37
C THR A 96 11.15 -0.89 -3.98
N PHE A 97 12.04 -1.78 -3.55
CA PHE A 97 11.98 -2.47 -2.26
C PHE A 97 10.65 -3.20 -1.97
N GLY A 98 9.98 -3.73 -3.01
CA GLY A 98 8.67 -4.38 -2.87
C GLY A 98 7.58 -3.43 -2.36
N GLY A 99 7.65 -2.14 -2.69
CA GLY A 99 6.71 -1.14 -2.20
C GLY A 99 6.73 -0.92 -0.68
N SER A 100 7.73 -1.49 0.02
CA SER A 100 7.75 -1.50 1.49
C SER A 100 7.88 -0.10 2.09
N LEU A 101 7.11 0.16 3.14
CA LEU A 101 7.08 1.45 3.82
C LEU A 101 8.26 1.61 4.76
N GLY A 102 9.18 2.49 4.42
CA GLY A 102 10.23 3.00 5.31
C GLY A 102 9.84 4.33 5.96
N GLU A 103 10.79 4.92 6.69
CA GLU A 103 10.59 6.21 7.36
C GLU A 103 10.17 7.30 6.39
N VAL A 104 10.94 7.48 5.30
CA VAL A 104 10.73 8.58 4.35
C VAL A 104 9.49 8.35 3.49
N ALA A 105 9.26 7.11 3.04
CA ALA A 105 8.02 6.76 2.35
C ALA A 105 6.78 7.08 3.22
N GLY A 106 6.83 6.74 4.51
CA GLY A 106 5.78 7.07 5.46
C GLY A 106 5.60 8.58 5.65
N GLU A 107 6.70 9.36 5.73
CA GLU A 107 6.64 10.82 5.81
C GLU A 107 5.97 11.45 4.58
N LYS A 108 6.20 10.92 3.39
CA LYS A 108 5.54 11.39 2.16
C LYS A 108 4.04 11.15 2.20
N ILE A 109 3.61 9.92 2.56
CA ILE A 109 2.18 9.60 2.67
C ILE A 109 1.52 10.46 3.75
N ILE A 110 2.14 10.58 4.93
CA ILE A 110 1.68 11.43 6.02
C ILE A 110 1.49 12.88 5.54
N LYS A 111 2.47 13.43 4.83
CA LYS A 111 2.43 14.80 4.33
C LYS A 111 1.29 15.04 3.33
N ILE A 112 1.07 14.11 2.40
CA ILE A 112 -0.03 14.27 1.44
C ILE A 112 -1.40 14.09 2.09
N MET A 113 -1.54 13.21 3.11
CA MET A 113 -2.76 13.09 3.91
C MET A 113 -3.05 14.37 4.70
N ASP A 114 -2.03 14.96 5.36
CA ASP A 114 -2.17 16.24 6.08
C ASP A 114 -2.54 17.37 5.11
N HIS A 115 -1.98 17.38 3.91
CA HIS A 115 -2.34 18.33 2.86
C HIS A 115 -3.80 18.18 2.43
N ALA A 116 -4.25 16.95 2.14
CA ALA A 116 -5.63 16.65 1.74
C ALA A 116 -6.64 17.14 2.78
N MET A 117 -6.42 16.83 4.06
CA MET A 117 -7.28 17.29 5.15
C MET A 117 -7.27 18.81 5.31
N LYS A 118 -6.11 19.46 5.14
CA LYS A 118 -5.98 20.93 5.27
C LYS A 118 -6.69 21.68 4.14
N VAL A 119 -6.63 21.15 2.94
CA VAL A 119 -7.24 21.77 1.74
C VAL A 119 -8.70 21.35 1.61
N GLY A 120 -9.09 20.23 2.20
CA GLY A 120 -10.45 19.68 2.13
C GLY A 120 -10.75 19.00 0.79
N VAL A 121 -9.82 18.17 0.30
CA VAL A 121 -9.97 17.42 -0.95
C VAL A 121 -9.89 15.91 -0.69
N PRO A 122 -10.54 15.08 -1.52
CA PRO A 122 -10.43 13.63 -1.41
C PRO A 122 -8.99 13.13 -1.51
N ILE A 123 -8.71 12.01 -0.86
CA ILE A 123 -7.43 11.31 -0.98
C ILE A 123 -7.61 9.93 -1.57
N ILE A 124 -6.80 9.59 -2.57
CA ILE A 124 -6.80 8.30 -3.26
C ILE A 124 -5.43 7.65 -3.10
N GLY A 125 -5.41 6.46 -2.50
CA GLY A 125 -4.21 5.65 -2.35
C GLY A 125 -4.23 4.45 -3.28
N MET A 126 -3.17 4.24 -4.06
CA MET A 126 -2.95 3.04 -4.85
C MET A 126 -1.88 2.19 -4.16
N LEU A 127 -2.28 1.01 -3.68
CA LEU A 127 -1.48 0.19 -2.79
C LEU A 127 -0.92 -1.03 -3.52
N ASP A 128 0.41 -1.18 -3.37
CA ASP A 128 1.17 -2.28 -3.92
C ASP A 128 2.43 -2.46 -3.05
N SER A 129 2.32 -3.23 -1.95
CA SER A 129 3.30 -3.18 -0.87
C SER A 129 3.40 -4.47 -0.06
N GLY A 130 4.62 -4.93 0.12
CA GLY A 130 4.95 -6.01 1.07
C GLY A 130 4.84 -5.62 2.56
N GLY A 131 4.42 -4.39 2.90
CA GLY A 131 4.26 -3.97 4.28
C GLY A 131 5.39 -3.10 4.82
N ALA A 132 5.69 -3.20 6.11
CA ALA A 132 6.74 -2.42 6.74
C ALA A 132 8.14 -2.85 6.26
N ARG A 133 9.01 -1.88 5.96
CA ARG A 133 10.41 -2.13 5.59
C ARG A 133 11.18 -2.66 6.79
N ILE A 134 11.46 -3.96 6.80
CA ILE A 134 12.07 -4.67 7.94
C ILE A 134 13.43 -4.07 8.31
N GLN A 135 14.21 -3.63 7.33
CA GLN A 135 15.53 -3.02 7.52
C GLN A 135 15.48 -1.73 8.34
N GLU A 136 14.33 -1.07 8.43
CA GLU A 136 14.14 0.15 9.22
C GLU A 136 13.45 -0.11 10.56
N GLY A 137 13.07 -1.36 10.83
CA GLY A 137 12.59 -1.83 12.12
C GLY A 137 11.37 -1.05 12.65
N VAL A 138 11.43 -0.68 13.94
CA VAL A 138 10.32 -0.02 14.64
C VAL A 138 9.96 1.35 14.06
N VAL A 139 10.87 2.01 13.37
CA VAL A 139 10.61 3.33 12.75
C VAL A 139 9.57 3.18 11.62
N ALA A 140 9.71 2.14 10.78
CA ALA A 140 8.73 1.82 9.75
C ALA A 140 7.33 1.54 10.35
N LEU A 141 7.26 0.78 11.44
CA LEU A 141 6.01 0.52 12.16
C LEU A 141 5.39 1.80 12.73
N GLY A 142 6.21 2.69 13.28
CA GLY A 142 5.78 3.98 13.79
C GLY A 142 5.11 4.85 12.70
N LYS A 143 5.63 4.78 11.45
CA LYS A 143 5.02 5.51 10.33
C LYS A 143 3.66 4.95 9.92
N TYR A 144 3.47 3.62 9.97
CA TYR A 144 2.13 3.06 9.81
C TYR A 144 1.16 3.55 10.88
N GLY A 145 1.57 3.59 12.14
CA GLY A 145 0.75 4.16 13.23
C GLY A 145 0.32 5.60 12.95
N GLU A 146 1.22 6.42 12.40
CA GLU A 146 0.92 7.80 12.01
C GLU A 146 -0.03 7.89 10.81
N ILE A 147 0.05 6.96 9.85
CA ILE A 147 -0.90 6.86 8.74
C ILE A 147 -2.28 6.47 9.27
N PHE A 148 -2.38 5.43 10.12
CA PHE A 148 -3.66 4.99 10.71
C PHE A 148 -4.34 6.11 11.51
N ARG A 149 -3.57 6.88 12.27
CA ARG A 149 -4.08 8.06 12.98
C ARG A 149 -4.73 9.05 12.00
N ARG A 150 -4.13 9.27 10.84
CA ARG A 150 -4.70 10.18 9.82
C ARG A 150 -5.91 9.59 9.13
N ASN A 151 -5.93 8.29 8.84
CA ASN A 151 -7.14 7.65 8.33
C ASN A 151 -8.33 7.87 9.27
N THR A 152 -8.14 7.69 10.59
CA THR A 152 -9.21 7.91 11.56
C THR A 152 -9.59 9.38 11.69
N GLN A 153 -8.65 10.32 11.56
CA GLN A 153 -8.93 11.76 11.61
C GLN A 153 -9.63 12.29 10.35
N ALA A 154 -9.33 11.70 9.20
CA ALA A 154 -9.93 12.04 7.91
C ALA A 154 -11.33 11.44 7.72
N SER A 155 -11.66 10.38 8.46
CA SER A 155 -12.97 9.72 8.40
C SER A 155 -14.13 10.69 8.66
N GLY A 156 -15.06 10.78 7.71
CA GLY A 156 -16.17 11.71 7.76
C GLY A 156 -15.79 13.19 7.53
N VAL A 157 -14.52 13.48 7.20
CA VAL A 157 -14.03 14.83 6.89
C VAL A 157 -13.77 14.98 5.39
N ILE A 158 -13.01 14.09 4.81
CA ILE A 158 -12.72 14.00 3.37
C ILE A 158 -12.91 12.56 2.90
N PRO A 159 -13.33 12.31 1.65
CA PRO A 159 -13.38 10.96 1.09
C PRO A 159 -11.99 10.32 1.02
N GLN A 160 -11.90 9.07 1.45
CA GLN A 160 -10.69 8.26 1.40
C GLN A 160 -10.95 7.01 0.54
N ILE A 161 -10.27 6.90 -0.60
CA ILE A 161 -10.41 5.77 -1.54
C ILE A 161 -9.09 5.01 -1.59
N SER A 162 -9.14 3.72 -1.35
CA SER A 162 -8.00 2.81 -1.49
C SER A 162 -8.21 1.88 -2.67
N ILE A 163 -7.24 1.81 -3.57
CA ILE A 163 -7.22 0.91 -4.72
C ILE A 163 -6.06 -0.06 -4.52
N ILE A 164 -6.37 -1.32 -4.34
CA ILE A 164 -5.37 -2.36 -4.16
C ILE A 164 -4.99 -2.90 -5.54
N MET A 165 -3.76 -2.63 -5.95
CA MET A 165 -3.25 -2.96 -7.29
C MET A 165 -2.42 -4.24 -7.31
N GLY A 166 -1.77 -4.55 -6.20
CA GLY A 166 -0.95 -5.74 -5.98
C GLY A 166 -1.11 -6.25 -4.57
N PRO A 167 -0.08 -6.86 -3.97
CA PRO A 167 -0.14 -7.28 -2.58
C PRO A 167 -0.25 -6.08 -1.62
N ALA A 168 -1.06 -6.24 -0.57
CA ALA A 168 -1.13 -5.36 0.58
C ALA A 168 -1.02 -6.23 1.84
N ALA A 169 0.21 -6.36 2.35
CA ALA A 169 0.50 -7.28 3.46
C ALA A 169 0.89 -6.54 4.74
N GLY A 170 0.61 -7.14 5.89
CA GLY A 170 0.97 -6.62 7.20
C GLY A 170 0.42 -5.21 7.45
N GLY A 171 1.29 -4.23 7.72
CA GLY A 171 0.88 -2.84 7.94
C GLY A 171 0.15 -2.20 6.77
N ALA A 172 0.43 -2.64 5.53
CA ALA A 172 -0.19 -2.11 4.32
C ALA A 172 -1.67 -2.50 4.18
N VAL A 173 -2.15 -3.52 4.89
CA VAL A 173 -3.55 -3.94 4.84
C VAL A 173 -4.44 -3.16 5.81
N TYR A 174 -3.88 -2.67 6.92
CA TYR A 174 -4.71 -1.97 7.92
C TYR A 174 -5.16 -0.59 7.45
N SER A 175 -4.29 0.17 6.77
CA SER A 175 -4.63 1.50 6.28
C SER A 175 -5.84 1.48 5.34
N PRO A 176 -5.87 0.67 4.25
CA PRO A 176 -7.03 0.62 3.38
C PRO A 176 -8.31 0.15 4.09
N ALA A 177 -8.20 -0.78 5.05
CA ALA A 177 -9.35 -1.22 5.85
C ALA A 177 -9.93 -0.10 6.76
N LEU A 178 -9.22 1.00 6.97
CA LEU A 178 -9.67 2.19 7.69
C LEU A 178 -10.20 3.31 6.78
N THR A 179 -10.13 3.14 5.46
CA THR A 179 -10.64 4.11 4.49
C THR A 179 -12.11 3.87 4.16
N ASP A 180 -12.76 4.83 3.48
CA ASP A 180 -14.19 4.75 3.21
C ASP A 180 -14.54 3.74 2.12
N PHE A 181 -13.66 3.62 1.10
CA PHE A 181 -13.87 2.72 -0.02
C PHE A 181 -12.60 1.94 -0.36
N VAL A 182 -12.78 0.64 -0.60
CA VAL A 182 -11.71 -0.27 -1.03
C VAL A 182 -12.10 -0.88 -2.37
N ILE A 183 -11.25 -0.71 -3.36
CA ILE A 183 -11.36 -1.28 -4.71
C ILE A 183 -10.25 -2.32 -4.84
N MET A 184 -10.54 -3.51 -5.33
CA MET A 184 -9.54 -4.56 -5.52
C MET A 184 -9.58 -5.08 -6.96
N VAL A 185 -8.40 -5.27 -7.55
CA VAL A 185 -8.24 -5.84 -8.89
C VAL A 185 -8.22 -7.37 -8.81
N ASP A 186 -9.04 -8.03 -9.62
CA ASP A 186 -9.15 -9.50 -9.64
C ASP A 186 -7.79 -10.15 -9.96
N LYS A 187 -7.45 -11.22 -9.24
CA LYS A 187 -6.24 -12.06 -9.40
C LYS A 187 -4.89 -11.38 -9.12
N THR A 188 -4.80 -10.06 -9.12
CA THR A 188 -3.53 -9.35 -8.89
C THR A 188 -3.44 -8.78 -7.49
N SER A 189 -4.55 -8.33 -6.92
CA SER A 189 -4.57 -7.71 -5.60
C SER A 189 -4.87 -8.69 -4.48
N HIS A 190 -4.12 -8.55 -3.40
CA HIS A 190 -4.29 -9.38 -2.21
C HIS A 190 -4.22 -8.51 -0.95
N MET A 191 -5.12 -8.76 0.00
CA MET A 191 -5.13 -8.12 1.32
C MET A 191 -5.07 -9.20 2.40
N PHE A 192 -3.99 -9.24 3.18
CA PHE A 192 -3.86 -10.15 4.32
C PHE A 192 -2.90 -9.61 5.39
N VAL A 193 -3.19 -9.90 6.64
CA VAL A 193 -2.33 -9.50 7.77
C VAL A 193 -1.00 -10.23 7.70
N THR A 194 -1.03 -11.52 7.32
CA THR A 194 0.15 -12.37 7.12
C THR A 194 -0.10 -13.35 5.98
N GLY A 195 0.96 -13.71 5.25
CA GLY A 195 0.86 -14.60 4.10
C GLY A 195 0.62 -16.07 4.45
N PRO A 196 0.26 -16.91 3.45
CA PRO A 196 -0.04 -18.33 3.62
C PRO A 196 1.05 -19.13 4.34
N ASP A 197 2.32 -18.86 4.05
CA ASP A 197 3.45 -19.61 4.65
C ASP A 197 3.57 -19.39 6.16
N VAL A 198 3.27 -18.19 6.63
CA VAL A 198 3.24 -17.90 8.06
C VAL A 198 2.06 -18.60 8.73
N ILE A 199 0.88 -18.60 8.09
CA ILE A 199 -0.30 -19.32 8.58
C ILE A 199 0.02 -20.82 8.69
N LYS A 200 0.57 -21.42 7.63
CA LYS A 200 0.98 -22.83 7.64
C LYS A 200 1.96 -23.14 8.77
N THR A 201 2.92 -22.25 9.01
CA THR A 201 3.93 -22.45 10.05
C THR A 201 3.36 -22.35 11.47
N VAL A 202 2.41 -21.44 11.69
CA VAL A 202 1.87 -21.13 13.02
C VAL A 202 0.66 -22.01 13.36
N THR A 203 -0.27 -22.20 12.42
CA THR A 203 -1.53 -22.91 12.65
C THR A 203 -1.58 -24.31 12.05
N GLY A 204 -0.67 -24.61 11.10
CA GLY A 204 -0.69 -25.86 10.34
C GLY A 204 -1.71 -25.88 9.18
N GLU A 205 -2.45 -24.80 8.98
CA GLU A 205 -3.44 -24.68 7.89
C GLU A 205 -2.75 -24.41 6.56
N GLU A 206 -3.20 -25.07 5.50
CA GLU A 206 -2.78 -24.83 4.13
C GLU A 206 -3.87 -24.02 3.40
N VAL A 207 -3.57 -22.78 3.04
CA VAL A 207 -4.47 -21.86 2.33
C VAL A 207 -3.73 -21.18 1.18
N GLY A 208 -4.40 -21.03 0.04
CA GLY A 208 -3.84 -20.31 -1.11
C GLY A 208 -3.96 -18.80 -0.98
N PHE A 209 -3.17 -18.05 -1.77
CA PHE A 209 -3.20 -16.58 -1.77
C PHE A 209 -4.59 -16.02 -2.09
N GLU A 210 -5.25 -16.55 -3.13
CA GLU A 210 -6.59 -16.12 -3.55
C GLU A 210 -7.67 -16.44 -2.51
N GLU A 211 -7.56 -17.60 -1.87
CA GLU A 211 -8.51 -18.02 -0.84
C GLU A 211 -8.35 -17.18 0.44
N LEU A 212 -7.09 -16.87 0.82
CA LEU A 212 -6.77 -16.11 2.03
C LEU A 212 -7.14 -14.64 1.90
N GLY A 213 -6.74 -14.01 0.79
CA GLY A 213 -6.80 -12.54 0.69
C GLY A 213 -7.03 -12.00 -0.71
N GLY A 214 -7.46 -12.84 -1.66
CA GLY A 214 -7.76 -12.40 -3.02
C GLY A 214 -8.96 -11.46 -3.09
N ALA A 215 -9.05 -10.70 -4.16
CA ALA A 215 -10.10 -9.70 -4.39
C ALA A 215 -11.51 -10.30 -4.28
N LEU A 216 -11.72 -11.48 -4.86
CA LEU A 216 -12.98 -12.18 -4.82
C LEU A 216 -13.39 -12.59 -3.39
N ALA A 217 -12.44 -13.06 -2.57
CA ALA A 217 -12.68 -13.43 -1.18
C ALA A 217 -13.12 -12.21 -0.37
N HIS A 218 -12.44 -11.07 -0.53
CA HIS A 218 -12.79 -9.84 0.16
C HIS A 218 -14.08 -9.17 -0.34
N ASN A 219 -14.42 -9.33 -1.61
CA ASN A 219 -15.66 -8.78 -2.14
C ASN A 219 -16.89 -9.60 -1.75
N ARG A 220 -16.82 -10.95 -1.84
CA ARG A 220 -17.99 -11.81 -1.64
C ARG A 220 -18.17 -12.31 -0.21
N THR A 221 -17.07 -12.51 0.52
CA THR A 221 -17.10 -13.20 1.82
C THR A 221 -16.91 -12.23 2.97
N THR A 222 -15.86 -11.41 2.96
CA THR A 222 -15.57 -10.51 4.09
C THR A 222 -16.27 -9.16 3.99
N GLY A 223 -16.60 -8.71 2.77
CA GLY A 223 -17.20 -7.40 2.52
C GLY A 223 -16.22 -6.22 2.67
N VAL A 224 -14.91 -6.47 2.80
CA VAL A 224 -13.89 -5.42 2.87
C VAL A 224 -13.71 -4.71 1.53
N SER A 225 -13.75 -5.46 0.42
CA SER A 225 -13.71 -4.88 -0.92
C SER A 225 -15.10 -4.46 -1.37
N HIS A 226 -15.28 -3.17 -1.67
CA HIS A 226 -16.54 -2.60 -2.16
C HIS A 226 -16.74 -2.82 -3.66
N TYR A 227 -15.63 -2.91 -4.42
CA TYR A 227 -15.66 -3.16 -5.86
C TYR A 227 -14.59 -4.16 -6.26
N LEU A 228 -14.99 -5.13 -7.08
CA LEU A 228 -14.11 -6.12 -7.71
C LEU A 228 -13.87 -5.68 -9.15
N ALA A 229 -12.72 -5.07 -9.41
CA ALA A 229 -12.33 -4.63 -10.73
C ALA A 229 -11.77 -5.79 -11.56
N ALA A 230 -12.06 -5.78 -12.86
CA ALA A 230 -11.56 -6.79 -13.78
C ALA A 230 -10.05 -6.67 -14.05
N ASP A 231 -9.55 -5.43 -14.08
CA ASP A 231 -8.16 -5.06 -14.31
C ASP A 231 -7.86 -3.68 -13.68
N GLU A 232 -6.64 -3.17 -13.88
CA GLU A 232 -6.23 -1.87 -13.33
C GLU A 232 -7.01 -0.71 -13.96
N ASP A 233 -7.31 -0.77 -15.27
CA ASP A 233 -8.06 0.28 -15.97
C ASP A 233 -9.48 0.40 -15.41
N ASP A 234 -10.17 -0.73 -15.24
CA ASP A 234 -11.51 -0.79 -14.62
C ASP A 234 -11.50 -0.25 -13.18
N ALA A 235 -10.45 -0.53 -12.41
CA ALA A 235 -10.30 -0.01 -11.05
C ALA A 235 -10.15 1.52 -11.02
N LEU A 236 -9.35 2.09 -11.93
CA LEU A 236 -9.13 3.53 -12.04
C LEU A 236 -10.38 4.25 -12.54
N ASP A 237 -11.04 3.70 -13.57
CA ASP A 237 -12.30 4.23 -14.10
C ASP A 237 -13.41 4.22 -13.04
N TYR A 238 -13.53 3.12 -12.28
CA TYR A 238 -14.49 3.05 -11.19
C TYR A 238 -14.18 4.09 -10.10
N ALA A 239 -12.92 4.30 -9.73
CA ALA A 239 -12.54 5.32 -8.75
C ALA A 239 -12.91 6.73 -9.24
N ARG A 240 -12.70 7.05 -10.53
CA ARG A 240 -13.12 8.32 -11.15
C ARG A 240 -14.64 8.50 -11.09
N GLN A 241 -15.38 7.43 -11.42
CA GLN A 241 -16.84 7.43 -11.37
C GLN A 241 -17.36 7.56 -9.93
N LEU A 242 -16.81 6.78 -8.99
CA LEU A 242 -17.17 6.84 -7.57
C LEU A 242 -17.00 8.26 -7.02
N LEU A 243 -15.88 8.91 -7.34
CA LEU A 243 -15.61 10.27 -6.90
C LEU A 243 -16.69 11.26 -7.36
N SER A 244 -17.32 11.03 -8.53
CA SER A 244 -18.38 11.91 -9.04
C SER A 244 -19.65 11.94 -8.17
N PHE A 245 -19.86 10.92 -7.34
CA PHE A 245 -20.97 10.83 -6.40
C PHE A 245 -20.64 11.35 -4.99
N LEU A 246 -19.36 11.62 -4.72
CA LEU A 246 -18.90 12.04 -3.40
C LEU A 246 -18.67 13.55 -3.36
N PRO A 247 -18.94 14.23 -2.22
CA PRO A 247 -18.54 15.63 -2.04
C PRO A 247 -17.01 15.73 -1.91
N ASP A 248 -16.46 16.94 -2.01
CA ASP A 248 -15.02 17.15 -1.77
C ASP A 248 -14.66 16.96 -0.30
N ASN A 249 -15.56 17.37 0.60
CA ASN A 249 -15.39 17.25 2.04
C ASN A 249 -16.76 17.39 2.74
N ASN A 250 -16.77 17.28 4.06
CA ASN A 250 -17.99 17.36 4.89
C ASN A 250 -18.60 18.75 5.00
N GLN A 251 -18.00 19.78 4.41
CA GLN A 251 -18.52 21.15 4.37
C GLN A 251 -18.99 21.54 2.96
N ALA A 252 -18.86 20.66 1.97
CA ALA A 252 -19.38 20.89 0.63
C ALA A 252 -20.92 20.87 0.66
N GLU A 253 -21.54 21.86 0.01
CA GLU A 253 -23.01 21.97 -0.15
C GLU A 253 -23.55 21.02 -1.21
#